data_7c74526e5effaf27d3817be47a07720a
#
_entry.id   7c74526e5effaf27d3817be47a07720a
#
_cell.length_a   1.000
_cell.length_b   1.000
_cell.length_c   1.000
_cell.angle_alpha   90.00
_cell.angle_beta   90.00
_cell.angle_gamma   90.00
#
_symmetry.space_group_name_H-M   'P 1'
#
loop_
_entity.id
_entity.type
_entity.pdbx_description
1 polymer ?
#
loop_
_entity_poly.entity_id
_entity_poly.type
_entity_poly.pdbx_seq_one_letter_code
_entity_poly.pdbx_strand_id
1 'polypeptide(L)'
;MTEAKGLHSTLVVNCVLNSFLSSTAILLNIITIQALRKTPSLSKPLKTLLLSLAVSDLGVGFLVQPTYVAVLVMKIKQNAENTIFNAFSIQNFLFVFASFSGVFALTADRFLAIHLHLRYQELVTHKRVVAVVSSVWVLSALIALLALKRIQVLGFIFATIHIVCYITTGLFYCKIYAVIRHHAKQMNALQQSAQNEDMANAARLRKTLVATFYVYLVFLVCYLPRFCTGVARMHGETPLLSLLSEFSYTCVYLNSSLNPLIYCWKMRNIRQTVKNILQSIFPCGA
;
A
#
# COMPACT_ATOMS: atom_id res chain seq x y z
N MET A 1 -0.48 19.08 -33.80
CA MET A 1 -0.27 17.69 -34.29
C MET A 1 0.69 16.89 -33.42
N THR A 2 1.79 17.44 -32.94
CA THR A 2 2.75 16.80 -32.03
C THR A 2 2.18 16.47 -30.64
N GLU A 3 1.39 17.37 -30.03
CA GLU A 3 0.76 17.15 -28.72
C GLU A 3 -0.28 16.03 -28.72
N ALA A 4 -1.13 15.96 -29.76
CA ALA A 4 -2.13 14.88 -29.89
C ALA A 4 -1.46 13.51 -30.06
N LYS A 5 -0.34 13.44 -30.80
CA LYS A 5 0.46 12.20 -30.93
C LYS A 5 1.10 11.83 -29.59
N GLY A 6 1.61 12.80 -28.83
CA GLY A 6 2.17 12.58 -27.51
C GLY A 6 1.14 12.01 -26.51
N LEU A 7 -0.07 12.58 -26.51
CA LEU A 7 -1.17 12.09 -25.66
C LEU A 7 -1.55 10.65 -26.03
N HIS A 8 -1.74 10.37 -27.32
CA HIS A 8 -2.08 9.01 -27.77
C HIS A 8 -1.02 7.98 -27.38
N SER A 9 0.27 8.27 -27.60
CA SER A 9 1.36 7.38 -27.22
C SER A 9 1.39 7.12 -25.70
N THR A 10 1.17 8.16 -24.90
CA THR A 10 1.10 8.05 -23.43
C THR A 10 -0.04 7.14 -22.99
N LEU A 11 -1.23 7.28 -23.55
CA LEU A 11 -2.37 6.43 -23.22
C LEU A 11 -2.09 4.96 -23.57
N VAL A 12 -1.49 4.68 -24.73
CA VAL A 12 -1.10 3.32 -25.15
C VAL A 12 -0.05 2.73 -24.18
N VAL A 13 1.00 3.48 -23.84
CA VAL A 13 2.02 3.03 -22.88
C VAL A 13 1.38 2.71 -21.52
N ASN A 14 0.48 3.57 -21.04
CA ASN A 14 -0.23 3.31 -19.77
C ASN A 14 -1.12 2.07 -19.85
N CYS A 15 -1.79 1.79 -20.98
CA CYS A 15 -2.56 0.55 -21.18
C CYS A 15 -1.67 -0.68 -21.02
N VAL A 16 -0.51 -0.71 -21.70
CA VAL A 16 0.41 -1.84 -21.65
C VAL A 16 0.97 -2.02 -20.23
N LEU A 17 1.45 -0.93 -19.61
CA LEU A 17 1.99 -0.98 -18.26
C LEU A 17 0.97 -1.48 -17.24
N ASN A 18 -0.28 -0.97 -17.28
CA ASN A 18 -1.30 -1.38 -16.32
C ASN A 18 -1.79 -2.81 -16.56
N SER A 19 -1.82 -3.31 -17.79
CA SER A 19 -2.13 -4.72 -18.08
C SER A 19 -1.06 -5.65 -17.48
N PHE A 20 0.22 -5.30 -17.59
CA PHE A 20 1.31 -6.04 -16.99
C PHE A 20 1.29 -5.96 -15.45
N LEU A 21 1.12 -4.75 -14.89
CA LEU A 21 1.06 -4.52 -13.44
C LEU A 21 -0.15 -5.22 -12.79
N SER A 22 -1.30 -5.27 -13.50
CA SER A 22 -2.50 -6.00 -13.05
C SER A 22 -2.16 -7.48 -12.81
N SER A 23 -1.57 -8.15 -13.80
CA SER A 23 -1.20 -9.57 -13.70
C SER A 23 -0.19 -9.81 -12.57
N THR A 24 0.82 -8.96 -12.45
CA THR A 24 1.82 -9.04 -11.36
C THR A 24 1.20 -8.80 -9.99
N ALA A 25 0.34 -7.80 -9.83
CA ALA A 25 -0.36 -7.53 -8.57
C ALA A 25 -1.22 -8.73 -8.14
N ILE A 26 -1.99 -9.33 -9.06
CA ILE A 26 -2.81 -10.51 -8.78
C ILE A 26 -1.94 -11.67 -8.29
N LEU A 27 -0.94 -12.06 -9.08
CA LEU A 27 -0.10 -13.23 -8.78
C LEU A 27 0.64 -13.06 -7.45
N LEU A 28 1.30 -11.92 -7.27
CA LEU A 28 2.12 -11.68 -6.08
C LEU A 28 1.28 -11.57 -4.81
N ASN A 29 0.08 -10.96 -4.87
CA ASN A 29 -0.77 -10.83 -3.69
C ASN A 29 -1.49 -12.14 -3.34
N ILE A 30 -1.87 -12.99 -4.30
CA ILE A 30 -2.36 -14.35 -4.02
C ILE A 30 -1.31 -15.15 -3.26
N ILE A 31 -0.06 -15.16 -3.75
CA ILE A 31 1.05 -15.87 -3.08
C ILE A 31 1.28 -15.28 -1.68
N THR A 32 1.22 -13.96 -1.55
CA THR A 32 1.40 -13.27 -0.25
C THR A 32 0.31 -13.65 0.74
N ILE A 33 -0.96 -13.68 0.32
CA ILE A 33 -2.09 -14.09 1.18
C ILE A 33 -1.89 -15.53 1.67
N GLN A 34 -1.50 -16.45 0.77
CA GLN A 34 -1.21 -17.84 1.15
C GLN A 34 -0.04 -17.93 2.12
N ALA A 35 1.05 -17.18 1.87
CA ALA A 35 2.22 -17.18 2.74
C ALA A 35 1.89 -16.61 4.12
N LEU A 36 1.15 -15.50 4.21
CA LEU A 36 0.72 -14.90 5.47
C LEU A 36 -0.15 -15.87 6.29
N ARG A 37 -1.07 -16.60 5.62
CA ARG A 37 -1.92 -17.59 6.29
C ARG A 37 -1.10 -18.74 6.88
N LYS A 38 -0.08 -19.21 6.16
CA LYS A 38 0.78 -20.34 6.54
C LYS A 38 1.94 -19.97 7.49
N THR A 39 2.20 -18.68 7.73
CA THR A 39 3.30 -18.23 8.62
C THR A 39 2.81 -18.08 10.06
N PRO A 40 3.16 -18.99 11.00
CA PRO A 40 2.68 -18.94 12.39
C PRO A 40 3.42 -17.92 13.24
N SER A 41 4.62 -17.52 12.84
CA SER A 41 5.50 -16.65 13.64
C SER A 41 5.10 -15.17 13.68
N LEU A 42 4.07 -14.76 12.91
CA LEU A 42 3.53 -13.40 12.92
C LEU A 42 2.44 -13.28 13.99
N SER A 43 2.46 -12.16 14.75
CA SER A 43 1.37 -11.85 15.67
C SER A 43 0.04 -11.69 14.93
N LYS A 44 -1.06 -12.13 15.55
CA LYS A 44 -2.41 -12.05 14.95
C LYS A 44 -2.77 -10.63 14.48
N PRO A 45 -2.51 -9.54 15.25
CA PRO A 45 -2.76 -8.17 14.83
C PRO A 45 -2.02 -7.82 13.53
N LEU A 46 -0.70 -8.02 13.50
CA LEU A 46 0.12 -7.72 12.32
C LEU A 46 -0.31 -8.51 11.09
N LYS A 47 -0.60 -9.81 11.28
CA LYS A 47 -1.09 -10.69 10.21
C LYS A 47 -2.39 -10.17 9.61
N THR A 48 -3.33 -9.69 10.43
CA THR A 48 -4.61 -9.11 9.98
C THR A 48 -4.40 -7.85 9.15
N LEU A 49 -3.51 -6.94 9.58
CA LEU A 49 -3.19 -5.72 8.83
C LEU A 49 -2.55 -6.04 7.46
N LEU A 50 -1.56 -6.95 7.44
CA LEU A 50 -0.90 -7.35 6.20
C LEU A 50 -1.85 -8.10 5.24
N LEU A 51 -2.77 -8.92 5.77
CA LEU A 51 -3.79 -9.59 4.96
C LEU A 51 -4.77 -8.58 4.36
N SER A 52 -5.23 -7.60 5.14
CA SER A 52 -6.11 -6.53 4.63
C SER A 52 -5.44 -5.75 3.50
N LEU A 53 -4.16 -5.42 3.65
CA LEU A 53 -3.39 -4.73 2.63
C LEU A 53 -3.22 -5.59 1.37
N ALA A 54 -2.91 -6.88 1.50
CA ALA A 54 -2.80 -7.78 0.35
C ALA A 54 -4.15 -7.99 -0.37
N VAL A 55 -5.28 -7.96 0.37
CA VAL A 55 -6.63 -8.04 -0.23
C VAL A 55 -6.97 -6.76 -0.99
N SER A 56 -6.65 -5.57 -0.46
CA SER A 56 -6.86 -4.32 -1.20
C SER A 56 -6.00 -4.26 -2.47
N ASP A 57 -4.74 -4.70 -2.40
CA ASP A 57 -3.83 -4.73 -3.54
C ASP A 57 -4.27 -5.75 -4.61
N LEU A 58 -4.83 -6.90 -4.17
CA LEU A 58 -5.47 -7.86 -5.08
C LEU A 58 -6.68 -7.23 -5.78
N GLY A 59 -7.50 -6.46 -5.06
CA GLY A 59 -8.63 -5.72 -5.63
C GLY A 59 -8.19 -4.65 -6.63
N VAL A 60 -7.07 -3.96 -6.38
CA VAL A 60 -6.47 -3.05 -7.36
C VAL A 60 -6.10 -3.79 -8.64
N GLY A 61 -5.39 -4.92 -8.53
CA GLY A 61 -4.99 -5.72 -9.69
C GLY A 61 -6.16 -6.30 -10.47
N PHE A 62 -7.15 -6.85 -9.77
CA PHE A 62 -8.24 -7.61 -10.39
C PHE A 62 -9.39 -6.74 -10.90
N LEU A 63 -9.66 -5.60 -10.29
CA LEU A 63 -10.81 -4.73 -10.62
C LEU A 63 -10.36 -3.35 -11.12
N VAL A 64 -9.52 -2.64 -10.35
CA VAL A 64 -9.20 -1.24 -10.66
C VAL A 64 -8.39 -1.11 -11.94
N GLN A 65 -7.32 -1.87 -12.08
CA GLN A 65 -6.44 -1.75 -13.26
C GLN A 65 -7.12 -2.18 -14.57
N PRO A 66 -7.88 -3.29 -14.64
CA PRO A 66 -8.63 -3.62 -15.86
C PRO A 66 -9.66 -2.56 -16.26
N THR A 67 -10.40 -2.00 -15.28
CA THR A 67 -11.35 -0.91 -15.57
C THR A 67 -10.63 0.39 -15.94
N TYR A 68 -9.45 0.67 -15.37
CA TYR A 68 -8.62 1.80 -15.78
C TYR A 68 -8.13 1.65 -17.23
N VAL A 69 -7.66 0.46 -17.62
CA VAL A 69 -7.30 0.17 -19.02
C VAL A 69 -8.50 0.40 -19.95
N ALA A 70 -9.70 -0.03 -19.56
CA ALA A 70 -10.91 0.25 -20.33
C ALA A 70 -11.16 1.76 -20.49
N VAL A 71 -11.01 2.55 -19.42
CA VAL A 71 -11.11 4.03 -19.47
C VAL A 71 -10.06 4.63 -20.42
N LEU A 72 -8.80 4.15 -20.38
CA LEU A 72 -7.77 4.63 -21.29
C LEU A 72 -8.07 4.31 -22.75
N VAL A 73 -8.55 3.09 -23.04
CA VAL A 73 -8.97 2.69 -24.40
C VAL A 73 -10.12 3.56 -24.91
N MET A 74 -11.08 3.91 -24.06
CA MET A 74 -12.16 4.80 -24.41
C MET A 74 -11.67 6.21 -24.72
N LYS A 75 -10.71 6.74 -23.96
CA LYS A 75 -10.06 8.03 -24.25
C LYS A 75 -9.35 7.99 -25.60
N ILE A 76 -8.66 6.89 -25.93
CA ILE A 76 -8.03 6.70 -27.24
C ILE A 76 -9.06 6.73 -28.36
N LYS A 77 -10.22 6.08 -28.17
CA LYS A 77 -11.31 6.03 -29.15
C LYS A 77 -12.20 7.29 -29.15
N GLN A 78 -11.91 8.26 -28.31
CA GLN A 78 -12.71 9.49 -28.12
C GLN A 78 -14.19 9.20 -27.81
N ASN A 79 -14.48 8.06 -27.17
CA ASN A 79 -15.81 7.64 -26.77
C ASN A 79 -15.92 7.75 -25.24
N ALA A 80 -16.72 8.70 -24.77
CA ALA A 80 -16.95 8.91 -23.34
C ALA A 80 -18.16 8.10 -22.87
N GLU A 81 -17.90 7.04 -22.09
CA GLU A 81 -18.96 6.24 -21.47
C GLU A 81 -18.95 6.43 -19.96
N ASN A 82 -19.96 7.11 -19.44
CA ASN A 82 -20.06 7.48 -18.03
C ASN A 82 -20.11 6.25 -17.10
N THR A 83 -20.67 5.14 -17.56
CA THR A 83 -20.82 3.91 -16.76
C THR A 83 -19.47 3.32 -16.37
N ILE A 84 -18.55 3.16 -17.33
CA ILE A 84 -17.21 2.61 -17.07
C ILE A 84 -16.39 3.57 -16.21
N PHE A 85 -16.50 4.88 -16.46
CA PHE A 85 -15.83 5.87 -15.63
C PHE A 85 -16.32 5.87 -14.18
N ASN A 86 -17.64 5.73 -13.97
CA ASN A 86 -18.21 5.63 -12.63
C ASN A 86 -17.79 4.33 -11.93
N ALA A 87 -17.80 3.20 -12.64
CA ALA A 87 -17.33 1.92 -12.12
C ALA A 87 -15.86 2.01 -11.70
N PHE A 88 -14.99 2.57 -12.55
CA PHE A 88 -13.60 2.84 -12.24
C PHE A 88 -13.45 3.73 -10.99
N SER A 89 -14.22 4.81 -10.90
CA SER A 89 -14.15 5.74 -9.77
C SER A 89 -14.50 5.05 -8.45
N ILE A 90 -15.60 4.28 -8.40
CA ILE A 90 -15.98 3.52 -7.20
C ILE A 90 -14.87 2.57 -6.77
N GLN A 91 -14.39 1.75 -7.70
CA GLN A 91 -13.37 0.75 -7.41
C GLN A 91 -12.06 1.40 -6.97
N ASN A 92 -11.64 2.47 -7.65
CA ASN A 92 -10.43 3.20 -7.33
C ASN A 92 -10.50 3.80 -5.92
N PHE A 93 -11.58 4.50 -5.56
CA PHE A 93 -11.72 5.05 -4.21
C PHE A 93 -11.80 3.94 -3.16
N LEU A 94 -12.52 2.85 -3.42
CA LEU A 94 -12.64 1.74 -2.47
C LEU A 94 -11.27 1.10 -2.17
N PHE A 95 -10.57 0.61 -3.18
CA PHE A 95 -9.37 -0.20 -2.97
C PHE A 95 -8.13 0.65 -2.70
N VAL A 96 -7.97 1.80 -3.38
CA VAL A 96 -6.83 2.68 -3.15
C VAL A 96 -6.90 3.35 -1.78
N PHE A 97 -8.09 3.76 -1.32
CA PHE A 97 -8.25 4.31 0.02
C PHE A 97 -8.08 3.24 1.11
N ALA A 98 -8.55 2.00 0.88
CA ALA A 98 -8.32 0.88 1.79
C ALA A 98 -6.82 0.56 1.90
N SER A 99 -6.08 0.52 0.79
CA SER A 99 -4.62 0.32 0.78
C SER A 99 -3.89 1.46 1.51
N PHE A 100 -4.25 2.72 1.23
CA PHE A 100 -3.71 3.90 1.91
C PHE A 100 -3.90 3.82 3.43
N SER A 101 -5.13 3.60 3.87
CA SER A 101 -5.46 3.51 5.30
C SER A 101 -4.83 2.28 5.95
N GLY A 102 -4.66 1.19 5.20
CA GLY A 102 -3.97 -0.02 5.64
C GLY A 102 -2.50 0.23 5.95
N VAL A 103 -1.78 0.96 5.09
CA VAL A 103 -0.38 1.37 5.34
C VAL A 103 -0.28 2.28 6.56
N PHE A 104 -1.20 3.22 6.73
CA PHE A 104 -1.26 4.08 7.92
C PHE A 104 -1.49 3.26 9.19
N ALA A 105 -2.47 2.35 9.20
CA ALA A 105 -2.76 1.48 10.33
C ALA A 105 -1.57 0.55 10.67
N LEU A 106 -0.89 0.02 9.65
CA LEU A 106 0.32 -0.79 9.82
C LEU A 106 1.46 0.02 10.46
N THR A 107 1.63 1.28 10.05
CA THR A 107 2.65 2.17 10.63
C THR A 107 2.31 2.53 12.07
N ALA A 108 1.04 2.84 12.37
CA ALA A 108 0.56 3.11 13.72
C ALA A 108 0.76 1.89 14.64
N ASP A 109 0.45 0.68 14.16
CA ASP A 109 0.69 -0.57 14.88
C ASP A 109 2.17 -0.74 15.23
N ARG A 110 3.07 -0.49 14.30
CA ARG A 110 4.52 -0.57 14.54
C ARG A 110 5.01 0.48 15.50
N PHE A 111 4.51 1.72 15.39
CA PHE A 111 4.82 2.79 16.32
C PHE A 111 4.40 2.43 17.76
N LEU A 112 3.16 1.93 17.93
CA LEU A 112 2.66 1.49 19.23
C LEU A 112 3.47 0.31 19.80
N ALA A 113 3.90 -0.62 18.96
CA ALA A 113 4.71 -1.76 19.39
C ALA A 113 6.05 -1.32 20.02
N ILE A 114 6.64 -0.22 19.53
CA ILE A 114 7.89 0.32 20.08
C ILE A 114 7.64 1.17 21.33
N HIS A 115 6.62 2.02 21.28
CA HIS A 115 6.40 3.04 22.32
C HIS A 115 5.80 2.45 23.59
N LEU A 116 4.92 1.44 23.44
CA LEU A 116 4.18 0.86 24.56
C LEU A 116 4.84 -0.38 25.17
N HIS A 117 5.84 -0.98 24.50
CA HIS A 117 6.59 -2.14 24.99
C HIS A 117 5.68 -3.19 25.65
N LEU A 118 5.68 -3.27 26.99
CA LEU A 118 4.90 -4.24 27.77
C LEU A 118 3.39 -4.03 27.65
N ARG A 119 2.90 -2.79 27.53
CA ARG A 119 1.47 -2.47 27.38
C ARG A 119 0.93 -2.68 25.98
N TYR A 120 1.80 -2.93 24.97
CA TYR A 120 1.36 -3.15 23.60
C TYR A 120 0.37 -4.31 23.48
N GLN A 121 0.62 -5.45 24.13
CA GLN A 121 -0.25 -6.63 24.06
C GLN A 121 -1.63 -6.41 24.71
N GLU A 122 -1.71 -5.55 25.71
CA GLU A 122 -2.98 -5.18 26.36
C GLU A 122 -3.82 -4.23 25.49
N LEU A 123 -3.15 -3.28 24.82
CA LEU A 123 -3.82 -2.24 24.04
C LEU A 123 -4.10 -2.67 22.59
N VAL A 124 -3.18 -3.40 21.95
CA VAL A 124 -3.32 -3.84 20.56
C VAL A 124 -3.78 -5.29 20.51
N THR A 125 -5.06 -5.52 20.86
CA THR A 125 -5.65 -6.84 20.77
C THR A 125 -6.12 -7.16 19.35
N HIS A 126 -6.18 -8.45 19.01
CA HIS A 126 -6.66 -8.89 17.69
C HIS A 126 -8.07 -8.37 17.38
N LYS A 127 -8.99 -8.37 18.37
CA LYS A 127 -10.35 -7.84 18.21
C LYS A 127 -10.37 -6.36 17.83
N ARG A 128 -9.54 -5.52 18.48
CA ARG A 128 -9.43 -4.09 18.16
C ARG A 128 -8.88 -3.86 16.76
N VAL A 129 -7.87 -4.63 16.35
CA VAL A 129 -7.31 -4.53 15.00
C VAL A 129 -8.32 -4.97 13.94
N VAL A 130 -9.08 -6.02 14.17
CA VAL A 130 -10.18 -6.42 13.28
C VAL A 130 -11.22 -5.29 13.18
N ALA A 131 -11.61 -4.66 14.28
CA ALA A 131 -12.53 -3.52 14.27
C ALA A 131 -11.97 -2.35 13.44
N VAL A 132 -10.69 -1.99 13.61
CA VAL A 132 -10.02 -0.94 12.81
C VAL A 132 -10.04 -1.29 11.32
N VAL A 133 -9.67 -2.51 10.95
CA VAL A 133 -9.68 -2.96 9.56
C VAL A 133 -11.09 -2.91 8.97
N SER A 134 -12.09 -3.41 9.71
CA SER A 134 -13.49 -3.34 9.27
C SER A 134 -13.97 -1.90 9.10
N SER A 135 -13.61 -1.00 10.02
CA SER A 135 -13.93 0.44 9.91
C SER A 135 -13.28 1.07 8.67
N VAL A 136 -12.03 0.72 8.36
CA VAL A 136 -11.34 1.18 7.15
C VAL A 136 -12.11 0.75 5.89
N TRP A 137 -12.54 -0.51 5.79
CA TRP A 137 -13.28 -1.00 4.63
C TRP A 137 -14.66 -0.34 4.49
N VAL A 138 -15.40 -0.19 5.60
CA VAL A 138 -16.70 0.51 5.60
C VAL A 138 -16.53 1.97 5.19
N LEU A 139 -15.54 2.68 5.74
CA LEU A 139 -15.26 4.05 5.37
C LEU A 139 -14.84 4.19 3.91
N SER A 140 -14.01 3.27 3.41
CA SER A 140 -13.60 3.24 2.00
C SER A 140 -14.82 3.05 1.07
N ALA A 141 -15.76 2.20 1.44
CA ALA A 141 -17.01 1.99 0.68
C ALA A 141 -17.90 3.24 0.70
N LEU A 142 -18.07 3.88 1.85
CA LEU A 142 -18.84 5.13 1.95
C LEU A 142 -18.22 6.24 1.09
N ILE A 143 -16.91 6.39 1.15
CA ILE A 143 -16.15 7.36 0.33
C ILE A 143 -16.34 7.07 -1.16
N ALA A 144 -16.24 5.81 -1.57
CA ALA A 144 -16.43 5.39 -2.95
C ALA A 144 -17.82 5.75 -3.48
N LEU A 145 -18.87 5.58 -2.67
CA LEU A 145 -20.24 5.96 -3.01
C LEU A 145 -20.41 7.49 -3.09
N LEU A 146 -19.80 8.24 -2.16
CA LEU A 146 -19.85 9.71 -2.16
C LEU A 146 -19.11 10.30 -3.37
N ALA A 147 -18.04 9.66 -3.84
CA ALA A 147 -17.27 10.09 -5.00
C ALA A 147 -18.12 10.14 -6.29
N LEU A 148 -19.17 9.33 -6.41
CA LEU A 148 -20.10 9.37 -7.54
C LEU A 148 -20.86 10.71 -7.66
N LYS A 149 -21.06 11.41 -6.55
CA LYS A 149 -21.75 12.71 -6.55
C LYS A 149 -20.87 13.86 -7.05
N ARG A 150 -19.60 13.60 -7.37
CA ARG A 150 -18.61 14.58 -7.91
C ARG A 150 -18.54 15.89 -7.13
N ILE A 151 -18.71 15.83 -5.80
CA ILE A 151 -18.71 16.99 -4.93
C ILE A 151 -17.25 17.49 -4.79
N GLN A 152 -16.96 18.68 -5.31
CA GLN A 152 -15.59 19.25 -5.29
C GLN A 152 -15.00 19.37 -3.87
N VAL A 153 -15.83 19.70 -2.87
CA VAL A 153 -15.40 19.79 -1.45
C VAL A 153 -14.82 18.48 -0.94
N LEU A 154 -15.32 17.32 -1.42
CA LEU A 154 -14.74 16.02 -1.05
C LEU A 154 -13.29 15.89 -1.53
N GLY A 155 -12.94 16.43 -2.69
CA GLY A 155 -11.56 16.45 -3.18
C GLY A 155 -10.61 17.16 -2.24
N PHE A 156 -11.01 18.34 -1.70
CA PHE A 156 -10.23 19.08 -0.71
C PHE A 156 -10.09 18.33 0.61
N ILE A 157 -11.19 17.75 1.11
CA ILE A 157 -11.17 16.93 2.34
C ILE A 157 -10.21 15.76 2.19
N PHE A 158 -10.26 15.05 1.06
CA PHE A 158 -9.34 13.93 0.82
C PHE A 158 -7.90 14.38 0.70
N ALA A 159 -7.60 15.46 -0.01
CA ALA A 159 -6.26 16.02 -0.09
C ALA A 159 -5.73 16.35 1.31
N THR A 160 -6.54 17.00 2.14
CA THR A 160 -6.18 17.36 3.52
C THR A 160 -5.90 16.13 4.38
N ILE A 161 -6.79 15.11 4.33
CA ILE A 161 -6.59 13.84 5.04
C ILE A 161 -5.29 13.17 4.60
N HIS A 162 -5.01 13.13 3.31
CA HIS A 162 -3.78 12.54 2.78
C HIS A 162 -2.54 13.27 3.32
N ILE A 163 -2.52 14.61 3.29
CA ILE A 163 -1.40 15.41 3.82
C ILE A 163 -1.19 15.11 5.30
N VAL A 164 -2.24 15.15 6.11
CA VAL A 164 -2.16 14.88 7.55
C VAL A 164 -1.62 13.47 7.81
N CYS A 165 -2.12 12.47 7.08
CA CYS A 165 -1.63 11.09 7.19
C CYS A 165 -0.16 10.95 6.77
N TYR A 166 0.27 11.61 5.68
CA TYR A 166 1.68 11.59 5.25
C TYR A 166 2.60 12.19 6.31
N ILE A 167 2.25 13.38 6.84
CA ILE A 167 3.04 14.04 7.88
C ILE A 167 3.09 13.19 9.14
N THR A 168 1.94 12.69 9.61
CA THR A 168 1.85 11.87 10.82
C THR A 168 2.66 10.57 10.68
N THR A 169 2.58 9.91 9.52
CA THR A 169 3.36 8.70 9.25
C THR A 169 4.86 9.00 9.22
N GLY A 170 5.27 10.10 8.61
CA GLY A 170 6.66 10.56 8.61
C GLY A 170 7.17 10.81 10.03
N LEU A 171 6.40 11.49 10.86
CA LEU A 171 6.73 11.74 12.27
C LEU A 171 6.85 10.43 13.07
N PHE A 172 5.98 9.46 12.83
CA PHE A 172 6.07 8.14 13.46
C PHE A 172 7.38 7.46 13.10
N TYR A 173 7.79 7.46 11.83
CA TYR A 173 9.06 6.85 11.43
C TYR A 173 10.28 7.60 11.94
N CYS A 174 10.25 8.93 12.01
CA CYS A 174 11.32 9.71 12.66
C CYS A 174 11.49 9.31 14.13
N LYS A 175 10.38 9.19 14.88
CA LYS A 175 10.41 8.75 16.28
C LYS A 175 10.88 7.30 16.41
N ILE A 176 10.37 6.38 15.57
CA ILE A 176 10.80 4.98 15.50
C ILE A 176 12.32 4.90 15.30
N TYR A 177 12.85 5.64 14.33
CA TYR A 177 14.29 5.68 14.04
C TYR A 177 15.10 6.19 15.22
N ALA A 178 14.66 7.28 15.87
CA ALA A 178 15.32 7.84 17.04
C ALA A 178 15.40 6.83 18.20
N VAL A 179 14.29 6.13 18.47
CA VAL A 179 14.22 5.09 19.52
C VAL A 179 15.15 3.92 19.21
N ILE A 180 15.12 3.40 17.97
CA ILE A 180 16.01 2.30 17.55
C ILE A 180 17.47 2.70 17.68
N ARG A 181 17.83 3.92 17.27
CA ARG A 181 19.21 4.44 17.37
C ARG A 181 19.65 4.59 18.84
N HIS A 182 18.75 5.05 19.70
CA HIS A 182 19.03 5.18 21.13
C HIS A 182 19.27 3.82 21.77
N HIS A 183 18.38 2.85 21.57
CA HIS A 183 18.56 1.49 22.12
C HIS A 183 19.79 0.78 21.53
N ALA A 184 20.11 0.96 20.25
CA ALA A 184 21.32 0.39 19.67
C ALA A 184 22.60 0.92 20.36
N LYS A 185 22.63 2.21 20.73
CA LYS A 185 23.75 2.79 21.50
C LYS A 185 23.83 2.23 22.91
N GLN A 186 22.69 2.07 23.60
CA GLN A 186 22.65 1.49 24.95
C GLN A 186 23.07 0.01 24.96
N MET A 187 22.62 -0.78 23.97
CA MET A 187 23.00 -2.20 23.87
C MET A 187 24.50 -2.38 23.60
N ASN A 188 25.10 -1.53 22.77
CA ASN A 188 26.56 -1.56 22.56
C ASN A 188 27.33 -1.21 23.82
N ALA A 189 26.74 -0.44 24.75
CA ALA A 189 27.35 -0.11 26.05
C ALA A 189 27.13 -1.21 27.11
N LEU A 190 26.07 -2.02 27.00
CA LEU A 190 25.66 -3.05 27.98
C LEU A 190 25.93 -4.49 27.51
N GLN A 191 26.79 -4.71 26.54
CA GLN A 191 27.04 -5.97 25.83
C GLN A 191 27.44 -7.18 26.72
N GLN A 192 27.45 -7.05 28.04
CA GLN A 192 27.85 -8.11 28.98
C GLN A 192 26.71 -8.81 29.76
N SER A 193 25.44 -8.40 29.69
CA SER A 193 24.41 -8.89 30.63
C SER A 193 23.03 -9.25 30.05
N ALA A 194 22.80 -9.14 28.75
CA ALA A 194 21.47 -9.35 28.21
C ALA A 194 21.19 -10.83 27.88
N GLN A 195 20.06 -11.36 28.38
CA GLN A 195 19.55 -12.69 28.10
C GLN A 195 19.27 -12.86 26.60
N ASN A 196 19.69 -13.99 26.02
CA ASN A 196 19.61 -14.31 24.58
C ASN A 196 18.18 -14.19 23.98
N GLU A 197 17.14 -14.36 24.78
CA GLU A 197 15.74 -14.32 24.33
C GLU A 197 15.24 -12.90 24.04
N ASP A 198 15.61 -11.94 24.88
CA ASP A 198 15.26 -10.52 24.70
C ASP A 198 15.96 -9.93 23.47
N MET A 199 17.20 -10.34 23.22
CA MET A 199 17.95 -9.96 22.03
C MET A 199 17.31 -10.52 20.74
N ALA A 200 16.81 -11.76 20.74
CA ALA A 200 16.13 -12.35 19.60
C ALA A 200 14.80 -11.65 19.28
N ASN A 201 14.04 -11.29 20.30
CA ASN A 201 12.77 -10.56 20.17
C ASN A 201 12.99 -9.13 19.65
N ALA A 202 13.97 -8.42 20.18
CA ALA A 202 14.37 -7.09 19.72
C ALA A 202 14.83 -7.12 18.24
N ALA A 203 15.61 -8.13 17.84
CA ALA A 203 16.06 -8.32 16.47
C ALA A 203 14.89 -8.61 15.51
N ARG A 204 13.88 -9.40 15.91
CA ARG A 204 12.67 -9.66 15.14
C ARG A 204 11.85 -8.38 14.95
N LEU A 205 11.65 -7.61 16.04
CA LEU A 205 10.93 -6.33 15.99
C LEU A 205 11.63 -5.37 15.03
N ARG A 206 12.95 -5.19 15.17
CA ARG A 206 13.75 -4.32 14.28
C ARG A 206 13.61 -4.71 12.79
N LYS A 207 13.66 -6.00 12.46
CA LYS A 207 13.48 -6.47 11.07
C LYS A 207 12.10 -6.13 10.52
N THR A 208 11.05 -6.32 11.32
CA THR A 208 9.68 -5.99 10.90
C THR A 208 9.51 -4.48 10.72
N LEU A 209 10.10 -3.67 11.61
CA LEU A 209 10.07 -2.21 11.51
C LEU A 209 10.76 -1.71 10.24
N VAL A 210 11.92 -2.26 9.92
CA VAL A 210 12.62 -1.93 8.68
C VAL A 210 11.78 -2.32 7.46
N ALA A 211 11.09 -3.47 7.49
CA ALA A 211 10.21 -3.88 6.40
C ALA A 211 9.05 -2.89 6.21
N THR A 212 8.35 -2.52 7.28
CA THR A 212 7.23 -1.57 7.20
C THR A 212 7.68 -0.16 6.81
N PHE A 213 8.89 0.25 7.18
CA PHE A 213 9.49 1.50 6.70
C PHE A 213 9.68 1.52 5.17
N TYR A 214 10.17 0.43 4.59
CA TYR A 214 10.28 0.33 3.13
C TYR A 214 8.91 0.34 2.44
N VAL A 215 7.89 -0.30 3.03
CA VAL A 215 6.51 -0.20 2.54
C VAL A 215 6.05 1.25 2.51
N TYR A 216 6.31 2.00 3.58
CA TYR A 216 5.96 3.43 3.63
C TYR A 216 6.72 4.26 2.60
N LEU A 217 8.03 4.05 2.44
CA LEU A 217 8.82 4.79 1.44
C LEU A 217 8.30 4.56 0.02
N VAL A 218 8.06 3.30 -0.34
CA VAL A 218 7.49 2.95 -1.65
C VAL A 218 6.11 3.57 -1.81
N PHE A 219 5.28 3.47 -0.78
CA PHE A 219 3.97 4.10 -0.76
C PHE A 219 4.08 5.62 -1.01
N LEU A 220 4.96 6.32 -0.30
CA LEU A 220 5.18 7.76 -0.47
C LEU A 220 5.59 8.10 -1.91
N VAL A 221 6.58 7.40 -2.44
CA VAL A 221 7.07 7.62 -3.82
C VAL A 221 5.98 7.35 -4.86
N CYS A 222 5.17 6.31 -4.67
CA CYS A 222 4.11 5.95 -5.61
C CYS A 222 2.90 6.89 -5.56
N TYR A 223 2.56 7.43 -4.40
CA TYR A 223 1.37 8.28 -4.24
C TYR A 223 1.66 9.78 -4.40
N LEU A 224 2.90 10.22 -4.17
CA LEU A 224 3.29 11.63 -4.28
C LEU A 224 2.99 12.23 -5.67
N PRO A 225 3.27 11.57 -6.81
CA PRO A 225 2.93 12.10 -8.13
C PRO A 225 1.42 12.35 -8.29
N ARG A 226 0.58 11.41 -7.78
CA ARG A 226 -0.88 11.56 -7.85
C ARG A 226 -1.39 12.71 -6.99
N PHE A 227 -0.80 12.90 -5.83
CA PHE A 227 -1.09 14.02 -4.96
C PHE A 227 -0.71 15.36 -5.64
N CYS A 228 0.51 15.49 -6.16
CA CYS A 228 0.99 16.70 -6.84
C CYS A 228 0.12 17.05 -8.05
N THR A 229 -0.20 16.07 -8.91
CA THR A 229 -1.07 16.32 -10.07
C THR A 229 -2.49 16.68 -9.66
N GLY A 230 -3.01 16.11 -8.56
CA GLY A 230 -4.33 16.45 -8.01
C GLY A 230 -4.39 17.91 -7.56
N VAL A 231 -3.39 18.38 -6.81
CA VAL A 231 -3.29 19.77 -6.36
C VAL A 231 -3.10 20.72 -7.55
N ALA A 232 -2.21 20.37 -8.50
CA ALA A 232 -1.97 21.21 -9.67
C ALA A 232 -3.24 21.41 -10.52
N ARG A 233 -4.11 20.41 -10.64
CA ARG A 233 -5.40 20.50 -11.35
C ARG A 233 -6.38 21.49 -10.73
N MET A 234 -6.25 21.80 -9.44
CA MET A 234 -7.07 22.83 -8.80
C MET A 234 -6.76 24.25 -9.30
N HIS A 235 -5.55 24.45 -9.85
CA HIS A 235 -5.10 25.72 -10.42
C HIS A 235 -5.31 25.85 -11.93
N GLY A 236 -5.74 24.77 -12.61
CA GLY A 236 -6.03 24.73 -14.03
C GLY A 236 -5.54 23.46 -14.70
N GLU A 237 -6.12 23.15 -15.86
CA GLU A 237 -5.69 22.01 -16.68
C GLU A 237 -4.79 22.46 -17.82
N THR A 238 -3.66 21.79 -17.98
CA THR A 238 -2.78 21.92 -19.14
C THR A 238 -2.60 20.54 -19.80
N PRO A 239 -2.26 20.48 -21.10
CA PRO A 239 -2.01 19.20 -21.78
C PRO A 239 -0.94 18.36 -21.05
N LEU A 240 0.15 18.99 -20.60
CA LEU A 240 1.20 18.33 -19.83
C LEU A 240 0.68 17.77 -18.49
N LEU A 241 -0.14 18.53 -17.78
CA LEU A 241 -0.71 18.09 -16.50
C LEU A 241 -1.67 16.91 -16.69
N SER A 242 -2.42 16.87 -17.80
CA SER A 242 -3.24 15.73 -18.17
C SER A 242 -2.39 14.47 -18.39
N LEU A 243 -1.28 14.56 -19.13
CA LEU A 243 -0.33 13.47 -19.32
C LEU A 243 0.25 12.96 -18.00
N LEU A 244 0.76 13.87 -17.17
CA LEU A 244 1.32 13.56 -15.85
C LEU A 244 0.28 12.91 -14.92
N SER A 245 -0.97 13.34 -15.01
CA SER A 245 -2.07 12.76 -14.24
C SER A 245 -2.33 11.30 -14.61
N GLU A 246 -2.28 10.92 -15.89
CA GLU A 246 -2.45 9.53 -16.30
C GLU A 246 -1.28 8.65 -15.79
N PHE A 247 -0.05 9.11 -15.91
CA PHE A 247 1.09 8.39 -15.33
C PHE A 247 1.01 8.29 -13.81
N SER A 248 0.50 9.29 -13.13
CA SER A 248 0.37 9.27 -11.67
C SER A 248 -0.55 8.16 -11.16
N TYR A 249 -1.59 7.79 -11.91
CA TYR A 249 -2.41 6.61 -11.59
C TYR A 249 -1.59 5.32 -11.68
N THR A 250 -0.80 5.18 -12.74
CA THR A 250 0.08 4.01 -12.90
C THR A 250 1.10 3.90 -11.76
N CYS A 251 1.66 5.02 -11.28
CA CYS A 251 2.52 5.03 -10.10
C CYS A 251 1.78 4.51 -8.85
N VAL A 252 0.54 4.95 -8.62
CA VAL A 252 -0.28 4.45 -7.49
C VAL A 252 -0.48 2.94 -7.58
N TYR A 253 -0.81 2.42 -8.75
CA TYR A 253 -1.07 0.98 -8.93
C TYR A 253 0.21 0.12 -8.86
N LEU A 254 1.36 0.68 -9.22
CA LEU A 254 2.66 0.03 -9.03
C LEU A 254 2.90 -0.35 -7.56
N ASN A 255 2.42 0.46 -6.61
CA ASN A 255 2.51 0.17 -5.18
C ASN A 255 1.96 -1.22 -4.82
N SER A 256 0.82 -1.61 -5.41
CA SER A 256 0.18 -2.90 -5.14
C SER A 256 1.01 -4.11 -5.58
N SER A 257 1.89 -3.93 -6.56
CA SER A 257 2.85 -4.97 -6.98
C SER A 257 4.13 -5.00 -6.13
N LEU A 258 4.51 -3.87 -5.51
CA LEU A 258 5.76 -3.75 -4.76
C LEU A 258 5.67 -4.25 -3.32
N ASN A 259 4.49 -4.17 -2.68
CA ASN A 259 4.29 -4.61 -1.30
C ASN A 259 4.71 -6.07 -1.06
N PRO A 260 4.29 -7.06 -1.88
CA PRO A 260 4.75 -8.45 -1.75
C PRO A 260 6.27 -8.62 -1.86
N LEU A 261 6.90 -7.88 -2.77
CA LEU A 261 8.35 -7.94 -2.98
C LEU A 261 9.11 -7.46 -1.74
N ILE A 262 8.62 -6.39 -1.10
CA ILE A 262 9.22 -5.86 0.14
C ILE A 262 9.09 -6.88 1.26
N TYR A 263 7.93 -7.54 1.42
CA TYR A 263 7.75 -8.57 2.45
C TYR A 263 8.69 -9.75 2.22
N CYS A 264 8.80 -10.25 1.00
CA CYS A 264 9.73 -11.32 0.64
C CYS A 264 11.19 -10.91 0.85
N TRP A 265 11.55 -9.67 0.54
CA TRP A 265 12.91 -9.17 0.72
C TRP A 265 13.28 -9.01 2.19
N LYS A 266 12.42 -8.39 3.00
CA LYS A 266 12.76 -7.98 4.37
C LYS A 266 12.33 -8.99 5.44
N MET A 267 11.33 -9.83 5.20
CA MET A 267 10.78 -10.77 6.17
C MET A 267 11.16 -12.20 5.84
N ARG A 268 12.23 -12.72 6.47
CA ARG A 268 12.78 -14.07 6.22
C ARG A 268 11.72 -15.16 6.31
N ASN A 269 10.82 -15.09 7.30
CA ASN A 269 9.79 -16.09 7.52
C ASN A 269 8.79 -16.14 6.35
N ILE A 270 8.34 -14.97 5.86
CA ILE A 270 7.46 -14.88 4.69
C ILE A 270 8.20 -15.41 3.46
N ARG A 271 9.44 -14.98 3.23
CA ARG A 271 10.26 -15.46 2.12
C ARG A 271 10.42 -16.97 2.11
N GLN A 272 10.66 -17.59 3.26
CA GLN A 272 10.80 -19.04 3.36
C GLN A 272 9.48 -19.76 3.06
N THR A 273 8.36 -19.24 3.58
CA THR A 273 7.03 -19.79 3.30
C THR A 273 6.68 -19.64 1.81
N VAL A 274 7.01 -18.50 1.18
CA VAL A 274 6.81 -18.31 -0.28
C VAL A 274 7.64 -19.31 -1.08
N LYS A 275 8.92 -19.52 -0.73
CA LYS A 275 9.76 -20.54 -1.39
C LYS A 275 9.14 -21.93 -1.31
N ASN A 276 8.67 -22.33 -0.13
CA ASN A 276 8.03 -23.63 0.07
C ASN A 276 6.74 -23.77 -0.76
N ILE A 277 5.94 -22.69 -0.88
CA ILE A 277 4.74 -22.68 -1.72
C ILE A 277 5.14 -22.84 -3.19
N LEU A 278 6.12 -22.07 -3.67
CA LEU A 278 6.57 -22.17 -5.06
C LEU A 278 7.16 -23.56 -5.40
N GLN A 279 7.92 -24.14 -4.49
CA GLN A 279 8.45 -25.51 -4.65
C GLN A 279 7.33 -26.57 -4.68
N SER A 280 6.24 -26.36 -3.94
CA SER A 280 5.09 -27.27 -3.98
C SER A 280 4.26 -27.15 -5.26
N ILE A 281 4.28 -25.99 -5.92
CA ILE A 281 3.58 -25.76 -7.18
C ILE A 281 4.45 -26.19 -8.38
N PHE A 282 5.75 -25.94 -8.28
CA PHE A 282 6.73 -26.31 -9.29
C PHE A 282 7.77 -27.26 -8.67
N PRO A 283 7.45 -28.57 -8.49
CA PRO A 283 8.42 -29.50 -8.04
C PRO A 283 9.53 -29.57 -9.09
N CYS A 284 10.68 -28.93 -8.81
CA CYS A 284 11.88 -29.15 -9.61
C CYS A 284 12.15 -30.65 -9.58
N GLY A 285 12.05 -31.32 -10.75
CA GLY A 285 12.28 -32.72 -10.90
C GLY A 285 13.62 -33.13 -10.27
N ALA A 286 13.57 -34.11 -9.41
CA ALA A 286 14.74 -34.82 -8.91
C ALA A 286 15.38 -35.57 -10.06
#